data_67e2ab5dde3de9daa9394d9d54a67573
#
_entry.id   67e2ab5dde3de9daa9394d9d54a67573
#
_cell.length_a   1.000
_cell.length_b   1.000
_cell.length_c   1.000
_cell.angle_alpha   90.00
_cell.angle_beta   90.00
_cell.angle_gamma   90.00
#
_symmetry.space_group_name_H-M   'P 1'
#
loop_
_entity.id
_entity.type
_entity.pdbx_description
1 polymer ?
#
loop_
_entity_poly.entity_id
_entity_poly.type
_entity_poly.pdbx_seq_one_letter_code
_entity_poly.pdbx_strand_id
1 'polypeptide(L)'
;MAGAESTADTSWEPQPGQAVYLDDTRYVIESVGLFDVHLTDDTQTYPITRVESKERLPSLARLDDRNNSLFAVPALESVPISVEPDVTVEQSAIPESMALPAENFHITDDHLGVGGPKTKFRRNLDAIHLLKELEQDNRQASAEEQEILSQYVGWGGLADAFDESKTDWASEFQELSSVLTPEEYADARASTLNAHYTSPTVIRAIYNAVEQLGFHTGNILEPSMGVGNFFGMLPDSMAGSNLYGVELDSISGRIAKQLYPNAEITVAGFETTDRRDFFDLAIGNVPFGNYKVNDRPYNKLGFLIHNYFFGATRS
;
A
#
# COMPACT_ATOMS: atom_id res chain seq x y z
N MET A 1 -0.52 2.79 -53.78
CA MET A 1 0.47 2.33 -52.77
C MET A 1 -0.34 2.17 -51.47
N ALA A 2 -0.59 0.90 -51.14
CA ALA A 2 -1.39 0.55 -49.99
C ALA A 2 -0.51 0.67 -48.72
N GLY A 3 -0.94 1.47 -47.77
CA GLY A 3 -0.34 1.52 -46.44
C GLY A 3 -0.66 0.23 -45.70
N ALA A 4 0.36 -0.48 -45.28
CA ALA A 4 0.19 -1.62 -44.40
C ALA A 4 -0.19 -1.08 -42.99
N GLU A 5 -1.44 -1.26 -42.60
CA GLU A 5 -1.88 -1.18 -41.22
C GLU A 5 -1.21 -2.36 -40.47
N SER A 6 -0.22 -2.06 -39.66
CA SER A 6 0.34 -3.01 -38.70
C SER A 6 -0.73 -3.29 -37.64
N THR A 7 -1.36 -4.45 -37.72
CA THR A 7 -2.19 -4.98 -36.63
C THR A 7 -1.29 -5.17 -35.42
N ALA A 8 -1.51 -4.41 -34.36
CA ALA A 8 -0.86 -4.62 -33.08
C ALA A 8 -1.15 -6.06 -32.61
N ASP A 9 -0.10 -6.82 -32.35
CA ASP A 9 -0.23 -8.14 -31.74
C ASP A 9 -0.64 -7.91 -30.27
N THR A 10 -1.90 -8.14 -29.95
CA THR A 10 -2.53 -7.90 -28.64
C THR A 10 -2.30 -9.04 -27.64
N SER A 11 -1.43 -9.99 -27.95
CA SER A 11 -1.31 -11.25 -27.18
C SER A 11 -0.02 -11.39 -26.36
N TRP A 12 0.79 -10.33 -26.23
CA TRP A 12 2.01 -10.38 -25.44
C TRP A 12 1.79 -9.98 -23.99
N GLU A 13 2.56 -10.57 -23.06
CA GLU A 13 2.55 -10.19 -21.63
C GLU A 13 3.73 -9.26 -21.31
N PRO A 14 3.48 -8.15 -20.61
CA PRO A 14 4.55 -7.24 -20.17
C PRO A 14 5.56 -7.96 -19.26
N GLN A 15 6.86 -7.69 -19.48
CA GLN A 15 7.95 -8.21 -18.67
C GLN A 15 8.93 -7.08 -18.34
N PRO A 16 9.49 -7.01 -17.11
CA PRO A 16 10.52 -6.03 -16.77
C PRO A 16 11.71 -6.11 -17.74
N GLY A 17 12.22 -4.95 -18.14
CA GLY A 17 13.32 -4.82 -19.11
C GLY A 17 12.91 -4.82 -20.58
N GLN A 18 11.64 -5.16 -20.91
CA GLN A 18 11.15 -5.02 -22.29
C GLN A 18 11.05 -3.54 -22.70
N ALA A 19 11.40 -3.26 -23.96
CA ALA A 19 11.21 -1.94 -24.54
C ALA A 19 9.92 -1.91 -25.38
N VAL A 20 9.14 -0.85 -25.20
CA VAL A 20 7.86 -0.64 -25.89
C VAL A 20 7.74 0.79 -26.39
N TYR A 21 6.94 1.00 -27.42
CA TYR A 21 6.58 2.33 -27.92
C TYR A 21 5.12 2.63 -27.58
N LEU A 22 4.89 3.76 -26.90
CA LEU A 22 3.59 4.36 -26.64
C LEU A 22 3.60 5.77 -27.21
N ASP A 23 2.62 6.10 -28.04
CA ASP A 23 2.50 7.43 -28.65
C ASP A 23 3.84 7.89 -29.31
N ASP A 24 4.50 6.98 -30.04
CA ASP A 24 5.81 7.15 -30.67
C ASP A 24 7.00 7.43 -29.72
N THR A 25 6.78 7.41 -28.43
CA THR A 25 7.83 7.51 -27.40
C THR A 25 8.26 6.11 -26.96
N ARG A 26 9.58 5.89 -26.88
CA ARG A 26 10.15 4.64 -26.40
C ARG A 26 10.20 4.64 -24.87
N TYR A 27 9.69 3.56 -24.28
CA TYR A 27 9.77 3.29 -22.85
C TYR A 27 10.42 1.93 -22.60
N VAL A 28 11.02 1.78 -21.44
CA VAL A 28 11.43 0.48 -20.89
C VAL A 28 10.49 0.14 -19.76
N ILE A 29 10.01 -1.10 -19.71
CA ILE A 29 9.21 -1.61 -18.62
C ILE A 29 10.13 -1.78 -17.41
N GLU A 30 9.94 -0.98 -16.38
CA GLU A 30 10.72 -0.99 -15.15
C GLU A 30 10.24 -2.09 -14.21
N SER A 31 8.92 -2.16 -14.02
CA SER A 31 8.28 -3.20 -13.19
C SER A 31 6.89 -3.53 -13.72
N VAL A 32 6.41 -4.75 -13.38
CA VAL A 32 5.07 -5.24 -13.71
C VAL A 32 4.39 -5.64 -12.43
N GLY A 33 3.37 -4.86 -12.04
CA GLY A 33 2.49 -5.16 -10.92
C GLY A 33 1.37 -6.13 -11.30
N LEU A 34 0.43 -6.33 -10.38
CA LEU A 34 -0.73 -7.20 -10.62
C LEU A 34 -1.65 -6.59 -11.69
N PHE A 35 -1.88 -5.28 -11.64
CA PHE A 35 -2.83 -4.56 -12.50
C PHE A 35 -2.19 -3.47 -13.36
N ASP A 36 -0.95 -3.09 -13.09
CA ASP A 36 -0.24 -1.99 -13.72
C ASP A 36 1.16 -2.37 -14.20
N VAL A 37 1.69 -1.52 -15.08
CA VAL A 37 3.05 -1.64 -15.61
C VAL A 37 3.69 -0.27 -15.53
N HIS A 38 4.83 -0.21 -14.88
CA HIS A 38 5.65 0.99 -14.77
C HIS A 38 6.62 1.08 -15.94
N LEU A 39 6.59 2.20 -16.62
CA LEU A 39 7.35 2.46 -17.84
C LEU A 39 8.24 3.67 -17.60
N THR A 40 9.48 3.61 -18.05
CA THR A 40 10.43 4.72 -17.94
C THR A 40 10.97 5.10 -19.31
N ASP A 41 10.88 6.38 -19.67
CA ASP A 41 11.57 6.93 -20.84
C ASP A 41 13.05 7.14 -20.50
N ASP A 42 13.90 6.22 -20.94
CA ASP A 42 15.35 6.23 -20.70
C ASP A 42 16.13 7.09 -21.71
N THR A 43 15.44 7.76 -22.63
CA THR A 43 16.06 8.58 -23.68
C THR A 43 16.39 10.00 -23.23
N GLN A 44 15.88 10.42 -22.06
CA GLN A 44 16.05 11.76 -21.51
C GLN A 44 16.98 11.80 -20.30
N THR A 45 17.64 12.96 -20.11
CA THR A 45 18.53 13.19 -18.95
C THR A 45 17.78 13.11 -17.60
N TYR A 46 16.46 13.38 -17.61
CA TYR A 46 15.55 13.18 -16.49
C TYR A 46 14.46 12.20 -16.95
N PRO A 47 14.53 10.94 -16.57
CA PRO A 47 13.58 9.93 -16.99
C PRO A 47 12.14 10.33 -16.63
N ILE A 48 11.23 10.22 -17.58
CA ILE A 48 9.79 10.40 -17.35
C ILE A 48 9.21 9.01 -17.10
N THR A 49 8.58 8.83 -15.94
CA THR A 49 7.89 7.58 -15.61
C THR A 49 6.42 7.68 -16.02
N ARG A 50 5.88 6.58 -16.55
CA ARG A 50 4.48 6.43 -16.93
C ARG A 50 3.95 5.11 -16.36
N VAL A 51 2.73 5.10 -15.87
CA VAL A 51 2.06 3.90 -15.38
C VAL A 51 0.88 3.59 -16.29
N GLU A 52 0.79 2.36 -16.75
CA GLU A 52 -0.30 1.89 -17.62
C GLU A 52 -0.94 0.63 -17.03
N SER A 53 -2.21 0.40 -17.34
CA SER A 53 -2.90 -0.84 -16.97
C SER A 53 -2.26 -2.04 -17.66
N LYS A 54 -1.97 -3.10 -16.91
CA LYS A 54 -1.39 -4.35 -17.42
C LYS A 54 -2.22 -4.97 -18.53
N GLU A 55 -3.55 -4.97 -18.39
CA GLU A 55 -4.46 -5.49 -19.41
C GLU A 55 -4.52 -4.64 -20.68
N ARG A 56 -4.36 -3.32 -20.54
CA ARG A 56 -4.48 -2.38 -21.66
C ARG A 56 -3.17 -2.15 -22.39
N LEU A 57 -2.04 -2.32 -21.73
CA LEU A 57 -0.72 -2.05 -22.31
C LEU A 57 -0.48 -2.80 -23.63
N PRO A 58 -0.81 -4.11 -23.78
CA PRO A 58 -0.63 -4.81 -25.05
C PRO A 58 -1.44 -4.23 -26.22
N SER A 59 -2.57 -3.58 -25.93
CA SER A 59 -3.38 -2.91 -26.96
C SER A 59 -2.93 -1.48 -27.28
N LEU A 60 -2.17 -0.84 -26.41
CA LEU A 60 -1.72 0.55 -26.53
C LEU A 60 -0.28 0.65 -27.03
N ALA A 61 0.54 -0.33 -26.69
CA ALA A 61 1.97 -0.31 -26.94
C ALA A 61 2.38 -1.26 -28.08
N ARG A 62 3.45 -0.90 -28.78
CA ARG A 62 4.12 -1.74 -29.75
C ARG A 62 5.48 -2.17 -29.18
N LEU A 63 5.79 -3.47 -29.18
CA LEU A 63 7.09 -3.99 -28.77
C LEU A 63 8.22 -3.41 -29.63
N ASP A 64 9.36 -3.12 -29.02
CA ASP A 64 10.61 -2.81 -29.72
C ASP A 64 11.37 -4.11 -30.00
N ASP A 65 11.13 -4.69 -31.19
CA ASP A 65 11.67 -5.99 -31.61
C ASP A 65 13.21 -6.05 -31.57
N ARG A 66 13.90 -4.91 -31.57
CA ARG A 66 15.37 -4.85 -31.57
C ARG A 66 16.00 -5.22 -30.25
N ASN A 67 15.26 -5.07 -29.14
CA ASN A 67 15.76 -5.31 -27.77
C ASN A 67 15.11 -6.51 -27.07
N ASN A 68 14.04 -7.08 -27.63
CA ASN A 68 13.27 -8.14 -26.98
C ASN A 68 13.76 -9.56 -27.29
N SER A 69 14.73 -9.72 -28.20
CA SER A 69 15.31 -11.05 -28.56
C SER A 69 16.13 -11.69 -27.41
N LEU A 70 16.49 -10.93 -26.38
CA LEU A 70 17.23 -11.43 -25.21
C LEU A 70 16.34 -12.12 -24.18
N PHE A 71 15.03 -12.00 -24.29
CA PHE A 71 14.05 -12.54 -23.32
C PHE A 71 13.28 -13.75 -23.87
N ALA A 72 13.64 -14.29 -25.02
CA ALA A 72 13.07 -15.54 -25.51
C ALA A 72 13.57 -16.70 -24.63
N VAL A 73 12.71 -17.18 -23.73
CA VAL A 73 12.95 -18.41 -22.98
C VAL A 73 12.99 -19.55 -23.99
N PRO A 74 14.07 -20.37 -24.07
CA PRO A 74 14.09 -21.52 -24.96
C PRO A 74 12.99 -22.49 -24.53
N ALA A 75 12.13 -22.87 -25.47
CA ALA A 75 11.11 -23.87 -25.24
C ALA A 75 11.79 -25.17 -24.78
N LEU A 76 11.45 -25.63 -23.58
CA LEU A 76 11.85 -26.95 -23.10
C LEU A 76 11.17 -27.99 -23.99
N GLU A 77 11.94 -28.73 -24.75
CA GLU A 77 11.48 -29.88 -25.50
C GLU A 77 10.84 -30.88 -24.53
N SER A 78 9.58 -31.17 -24.76
CA SER A 78 8.82 -32.20 -24.03
C SER A 78 9.34 -33.58 -24.38
N VAL A 79 10.00 -34.24 -23.44
CA VAL A 79 10.31 -35.67 -23.50
C VAL A 79 9.02 -36.44 -23.20
N PRO A 80 8.58 -37.36 -24.05
CA PRO A 80 7.38 -38.15 -23.77
C PRO A 80 7.68 -39.17 -22.69
N ILE A 81 7.04 -39.04 -21.53
CA ILE A 81 7.03 -40.06 -20.49
C ILE A 81 5.84 -40.97 -20.78
N SER A 82 6.11 -42.23 -21.11
CA SER A 82 5.10 -43.29 -21.19
C SER A 82 4.62 -43.65 -19.79
N VAL A 83 3.36 -43.43 -19.51
CA VAL A 83 2.71 -43.84 -18.26
C VAL A 83 1.94 -45.11 -18.49
N GLU A 84 2.34 -46.22 -17.85
CA GLU A 84 1.47 -47.38 -17.65
C GLU A 84 0.48 -47.12 -16.50
N PRO A 85 -0.76 -47.57 -16.58
CA PRO A 85 -1.76 -47.36 -15.55
C PRO A 85 -1.78 -48.54 -14.56
N ASP A 86 -1.64 -48.24 -13.30
CA ASP A 86 -2.45 -48.89 -12.23
C ASP A 86 -1.87 -48.60 -10.83
N VAL A 87 -2.41 -47.59 -10.13
CA VAL A 87 -2.52 -47.61 -8.66
C VAL A 87 -3.75 -46.78 -8.29
N THR A 88 -4.77 -47.40 -7.80
CA THR A 88 -5.87 -46.77 -7.06
C THR A 88 -5.32 -46.08 -5.82
N VAL A 89 -5.25 -44.76 -5.85
CA VAL A 89 -4.96 -43.94 -4.67
C VAL A 89 -6.28 -43.55 -4.04
N GLU A 90 -6.53 -44.09 -2.84
CA GLU A 90 -7.55 -43.56 -1.93
C GLU A 90 -7.38 -42.06 -1.79
N GLN A 91 -8.47 -41.34 -1.93
CA GLN A 91 -8.54 -39.89 -1.60
C GLN A 91 -8.28 -39.71 -0.11
N SER A 92 -7.02 -39.67 0.28
CA SER A 92 -6.64 -39.08 1.56
C SER A 92 -6.83 -37.56 1.43
N ALA A 93 -7.66 -37.01 2.30
CA ALA A 93 -7.86 -35.59 2.46
C ALA A 93 -6.50 -34.87 2.45
N ILE A 94 -6.33 -33.90 1.56
CA ILE A 94 -5.20 -33.01 1.53
C ILE A 94 -5.17 -32.35 2.92
N PRO A 95 -4.09 -32.45 3.72
CA PRO A 95 -4.03 -31.73 4.97
C PRO A 95 -4.15 -30.25 4.64
N GLU A 96 -5.06 -29.57 5.35
CA GLU A 96 -5.17 -28.11 5.38
C GLU A 96 -3.74 -27.56 5.37
N SER A 97 -3.38 -26.88 4.28
CA SER A 97 -2.08 -26.24 4.14
C SER A 97 -1.83 -25.44 5.44
N MET A 98 -0.83 -25.82 6.21
CA MET A 98 -0.34 -24.99 7.30
C MET A 98 0.16 -23.72 6.61
N ALA A 99 -0.72 -22.74 6.50
CA ALA A 99 -0.34 -21.40 6.06
C ALA A 99 0.80 -20.96 6.99
N LEU A 100 1.92 -20.57 6.41
CA LEU A 100 3.00 -19.95 7.16
C LEU A 100 2.40 -18.79 7.96
N PRO A 101 2.84 -18.54 9.21
CA PRO A 101 2.34 -17.39 9.96
C PRO A 101 2.55 -16.13 9.11
N ALA A 102 1.51 -15.33 9.01
CA ALA A 102 1.58 -14.08 8.26
C ALA A 102 2.68 -13.20 8.89
N GLU A 103 3.57 -12.66 8.05
CA GLU A 103 4.65 -11.78 8.50
C GLU A 103 4.23 -10.32 8.38
N ASN A 104 4.84 -9.46 9.20
CA ASN A 104 4.66 -8.03 9.07
C ASN A 104 5.25 -7.55 7.74
N PHE A 105 4.51 -6.69 7.05
CA PHE A 105 4.96 -6.08 5.80
C PHE A 105 6.19 -5.19 6.03
N HIS A 106 7.15 -5.25 5.12
CA HIS A 106 8.32 -4.39 5.13
C HIS A 106 8.36 -3.51 3.89
N ILE A 107 8.37 -2.18 4.08
CA ILE A 107 8.39 -1.20 2.99
C ILE A 107 9.81 -1.12 2.41
N THR A 108 9.92 -1.52 1.15
CA THR A 108 11.16 -1.43 0.36
C THR A 108 11.11 -0.33 -0.71
N ASP A 109 9.91 0.15 -1.05
CA ASP A 109 9.70 1.17 -2.07
C ASP A 109 9.88 2.58 -1.51
N ASP A 110 10.91 3.29 -1.98
CA ASP A 110 11.17 4.69 -1.61
C ASP A 110 10.18 5.68 -2.24
N HIS A 111 9.36 5.24 -3.20
CA HIS A 111 8.37 6.04 -3.92
C HIS A 111 6.94 5.82 -3.41
N LEU A 112 6.79 5.20 -2.26
CA LEU A 112 5.48 4.96 -1.65
C LEU A 112 4.67 6.26 -1.57
N GLY A 113 3.44 6.23 -2.08
CA GLY A 113 2.55 7.40 -2.11
C GLY A 113 2.85 8.44 -3.20
N VAL A 114 3.84 8.23 -4.07
CA VAL A 114 4.10 9.10 -5.23
C VAL A 114 3.02 8.89 -6.28
N GLY A 115 2.54 9.99 -6.87
CA GLY A 115 1.54 9.95 -7.93
C GLY A 115 0.60 11.16 -7.90
N GLY A 116 -0.07 11.41 -9.02
CA GLY A 116 -1.10 12.43 -9.12
C GLY A 116 -2.37 12.05 -8.33
N PRO A 117 -3.31 13.01 -8.15
CA PRO A 117 -4.53 12.78 -7.37
C PRO A 117 -5.36 11.58 -7.85
N LYS A 118 -5.52 11.41 -9.16
CA LYS A 118 -6.28 10.28 -9.72
C LYS A 118 -5.60 8.92 -9.48
N THR A 119 -4.27 8.87 -9.54
CA THR A 119 -3.50 7.67 -9.22
C THR A 119 -3.66 7.28 -7.75
N LYS A 120 -3.53 8.25 -6.85
CA LYS A 120 -3.73 8.04 -5.40
C LYS A 120 -5.14 7.56 -5.10
N PHE A 121 -6.14 8.18 -5.72
CA PHE A 121 -7.53 7.76 -5.62
C PHE A 121 -7.72 6.29 -6.02
N ARG A 122 -7.18 5.90 -7.18
CA ARG A 122 -7.31 4.52 -7.67
C ARG A 122 -6.65 3.52 -6.71
N ARG A 123 -5.43 3.79 -6.27
CA ARG A 123 -4.73 2.94 -5.29
C ARG A 123 -5.50 2.80 -3.98
N ASN A 124 -6.10 3.88 -3.49
CA ASN A 124 -6.94 3.81 -2.31
C ASN A 124 -8.14 2.88 -2.51
N LEU A 125 -8.81 2.96 -3.66
CA LEU A 125 -9.94 2.08 -3.96
C LEU A 125 -9.52 0.62 -4.10
N ASP A 126 -8.41 0.35 -4.80
CA ASP A 126 -7.89 -1.01 -4.98
C ASP A 126 -7.58 -1.64 -3.61
N ALA A 127 -6.95 -0.88 -2.70
CA ALA A 127 -6.70 -1.32 -1.33
C ALA A 127 -8.00 -1.55 -0.53
N ILE A 128 -9.01 -0.69 -0.68
CA ILE A 128 -10.30 -0.85 0.02
C ILE A 128 -11.08 -2.05 -0.51
N HIS A 129 -11.09 -2.27 -1.82
CA HIS A 129 -11.73 -3.45 -2.40
C HIS A 129 -11.10 -4.73 -1.88
N LEU A 130 -9.77 -4.81 -1.90
CA LEU A 130 -9.03 -5.94 -1.37
C LEU A 130 -9.27 -6.13 0.13
N LEU A 131 -9.25 -5.06 0.93
CA LEU A 131 -9.56 -5.13 2.35
C LEU A 131 -10.93 -5.77 2.61
N LYS A 132 -11.95 -5.34 1.87
CA LYS A 132 -13.33 -5.86 2.02
C LYS A 132 -13.43 -7.34 1.58
N GLU A 133 -12.69 -7.75 0.56
CA GLU A 133 -12.57 -9.15 0.16
C GLU A 133 -11.92 -10.00 1.26
N LEU A 134 -10.78 -9.56 1.79
CA LEU A 134 -10.07 -10.25 2.88
C LEU A 134 -10.95 -10.42 4.12
N GLU A 135 -11.73 -9.39 4.47
CA GLU A 135 -12.66 -9.42 5.60
C GLU A 135 -13.85 -10.35 5.35
N GLN A 136 -14.38 -10.35 4.14
CA GLN A 136 -15.47 -11.28 3.75
C GLN A 136 -15.02 -12.72 3.83
N ASP A 137 -13.80 -13.02 3.40
CA ASP A 137 -13.19 -14.33 3.42
C ASP A 137 -12.62 -14.71 4.81
N ASN A 138 -12.62 -13.77 5.74
CA ASN A 138 -12.04 -13.92 7.08
C ASN A 138 -10.61 -14.48 7.07
N ARG A 139 -9.76 -13.91 6.22
CA ARG A 139 -8.37 -14.33 6.02
C ARG A 139 -7.38 -13.17 6.13
N GLN A 140 -6.13 -13.49 6.36
CA GLN A 140 -5.02 -12.56 6.29
C GLN A 140 -4.57 -12.35 4.84
N ALA A 141 -3.99 -11.18 4.57
CA ALA A 141 -3.40 -10.85 3.29
C ALA A 141 -2.15 -11.70 3.02
N SER A 142 -1.98 -12.14 1.77
CA SER A 142 -0.71 -12.68 1.29
C SER A 142 0.34 -11.57 1.16
N ALA A 143 1.60 -11.92 0.90
CA ALA A 143 2.66 -10.92 0.68
C ALA A 143 2.35 -10.00 -0.51
N GLU A 144 1.82 -10.55 -1.60
CA GLU A 144 1.42 -9.80 -2.80
C GLU A 144 0.23 -8.87 -2.51
N GLU A 145 -0.71 -9.32 -1.69
CA GLU A 145 -1.86 -8.51 -1.27
C GLU A 145 -1.45 -7.39 -0.29
N GLN A 146 -0.46 -7.63 0.56
CA GLN A 146 0.13 -6.60 1.42
C GLN A 146 0.77 -5.47 0.59
N GLU A 147 1.40 -5.77 -0.56
CA GLU A 147 1.90 -4.75 -1.49
C GLU A 147 0.78 -3.84 -2.00
N ILE A 148 -0.39 -4.41 -2.34
CA ILE A 148 -1.55 -3.61 -2.77
C ILE A 148 -2.07 -2.75 -1.62
N LEU A 149 -2.25 -3.33 -0.44
CA LEU A 149 -2.73 -2.62 0.74
C LEU A 149 -1.80 -1.48 1.16
N SER A 150 -0.47 -1.66 1.01
CA SER A 150 0.54 -0.66 1.33
C SER A 150 0.44 0.60 0.48
N GLN A 151 -0.17 0.51 -0.71
CA GLN A 151 -0.38 1.65 -1.62
C GLN A 151 -1.50 2.59 -1.15
N TYR A 152 -2.24 2.24 -0.11
CA TYR A 152 -3.23 3.15 0.48
C TYR A 152 -2.55 4.36 1.10
N VAL A 153 -2.92 5.54 0.64
CA VAL A 153 -2.30 6.82 1.08
C VAL A 153 -3.30 7.76 1.75
N GLY A 154 -4.49 7.29 2.07
CA GLY A 154 -5.55 8.10 2.65
C GLY A 154 -6.08 9.17 1.70
N TRP A 155 -6.88 10.08 2.22
CA TRP A 155 -7.63 11.05 1.42
C TRP A 155 -7.04 12.46 1.43
N GLY A 156 -5.88 12.65 2.02
CA GLY A 156 -5.20 13.95 2.06
C GLY A 156 -4.97 14.52 0.66
N GLY A 157 -5.50 15.72 0.42
CA GLY A 157 -5.41 16.38 -0.88
C GLY A 157 -6.34 15.81 -1.97
N LEU A 158 -7.31 14.93 -1.63
CA LEU A 158 -8.29 14.36 -2.54
C LEU A 158 -9.72 14.86 -2.30
N ALA A 159 -9.88 16.09 -1.78
CA ALA A 159 -11.18 16.67 -1.45
C ALA A 159 -12.13 16.74 -2.67
N ASP A 160 -11.59 16.92 -3.88
CA ASP A 160 -12.36 16.98 -5.11
C ASP A 160 -13.12 15.67 -5.42
N ALA A 161 -12.62 14.52 -4.95
CA ALA A 161 -13.32 13.24 -5.09
C ALA A 161 -14.60 13.14 -4.25
N PHE A 162 -14.78 14.00 -3.26
CA PHE A 162 -15.94 14.08 -2.36
C PHE A 162 -16.87 15.25 -2.69
N ASP A 163 -16.64 15.97 -3.80
CA ASP A 163 -17.42 17.13 -4.21
C ASP A 163 -18.23 16.80 -5.48
N GLU A 164 -19.56 16.66 -5.33
CA GLU A 164 -20.49 16.37 -6.42
C GLU A 164 -20.45 17.42 -7.54
N SER A 165 -20.03 18.65 -7.23
CA SER A 165 -19.95 19.74 -8.22
C SER A 165 -18.74 19.62 -9.17
N LYS A 166 -17.79 18.74 -8.86
CA LYS A 166 -16.56 18.55 -9.64
C LYS A 166 -16.79 17.57 -10.80
N THR A 167 -17.09 18.09 -11.97
CA THR A 167 -17.39 17.29 -13.17
C THR A 167 -16.24 16.35 -13.56
N ASP A 168 -14.99 16.78 -13.37
CA ASP A 168 -13.80 15.99 -13.66
C ASP A 168 -13.59 14.82 -12.67
N TRP A 169 -14.37 14.78 -11.58
CA TRP A 169 -14.35 13.74 -10.56
C TRP A 169 -15.69 13.01 -10.42
N ALA A 170 -16.64 13.22 -11.33
CA ALA A 170 -17.99 12.68 -11.20
C ALA A 170 -18.04 11.14 -11.12
N SER A 171 -17.18 10.45 -11.86
CA SER A 171 -17.08 8.99 -11.81
C SER A 171 -16.53 8.49 -10.46
N GLU A 172 -15.49 9.14 -9.97
CA GLU A 172 -14.88 8.81 -8.68
C GLU A 172 -15.80 9.09 -7.50
N PHE A 173 -16.54 10.20 -7.56
CA PHE A 173 -17.56 10.53 -6.56
C PHE A 173 -18.63 9.43 -6.46
N GLN A 174 -19.13 8.95 -7.61
CA GLN A 174 -20.11 7.86 -7.64
C GLN A 174 -19.52 6.54 -7.13
N GLU A 175 -18.30 6.23 -7.52
CA GLU A 175 -17.59 5.01 -7.12
C GLU A 175 -17.38 4.97 -5.60
N LEU A 176 -16.92 6.07 -4.97
CA LEU A 176 -16.79 6.19 -3.52
C LEU A 176 -18.11 5.90 -2.80
N SER A 177 -19.20 6.48 -3.27
CA SER A 177 -20.51 6.31 -2.67
C SER A 177 -21.04 4.87 -2.76
N SER A 178 -20.53 4.07 -3.70
CA SER A 178 -20.89 2.66 -3.87
C SER A 178 -20.01 1.71 -3.05
N VAL A 179 -18.79 2.10 -2.75
CA VAL A 179 -17.78 1.26 -2.09
C VAL A 179 -17.75 1.47 -0.58
N LEU A 180 -17.91 2.72 -0.12
CA LEU A 180 -17.83 3.06 1.29
C LEU A 180 -19.19 2.98 1.99
N THR A 181 -19.21 2.55 3.25
CA THR A 181 -20.40 2.74 4.08
C THR A 181 -20.59 4.24 4.36
N PRO A 182 -21.78 4.68 4.81
CA PRO A 182 -22.00 6.09 5.17
C PRO A 182 -21.01 6.62 6.20
N GLU A 183 -20.63 5.79 7.19
CA GLU A 183 -19.66 6.12 8.22
C GLU A 183 -18.26 6.24 7.62
N GLU A 184 -17.80 5.22 6.87
CA GLU A 184 -16.51 5.24 6.17
C GLU A 184 -16.39 6.45 5.24
N TYR A 185 -17.48 6.80 4.53
CA TYR A 185 -17.51 7.97 3.66
C TYR A 185 -17.37 9.28 4.42
N ALA A 186 -18.06 9.41 5.57
CA ALA A 186 -18.00 10.60 6.40
C ALA A 186 -16.58 10.81 6.97
N ASP A 187 -15.97 9.73 7.47
CA ASP A 187 -14.61 9.74 8.04
C ASP A 187 -13.56 10.04 6.94
N ALA A 188 -13.66 9.38 5.79
CA ALA A 188 -12.80 9.63 4.64
C ALA A 188 -12.86 11.09 4.19
N ARG A 189 -14.06 11.65 4.06
CA ARG A 189 -14.27 13.06 3.71
C ARG A 189 -13.67 14.02 4.75
N ALA A 190 -13.85 13.73 6.04
CA ALA A 190 -13.30 14.54 7.12
C ALA A 190 -11.76 14.54 7.12
N SER A 191 -11.15 13.44 6.71
CA SER A 191 -9.69 13.26 6.70
C SER A 191 -8.98 13.99 5.53
N THR A 192 -9.70 14.49 4.53
CA THR A 192 -9.13 15.11 3.31
C THR A 192 -8.19 16.29 3.59
N LEU A 193 -8.35 16.97 4.73
CA LEU A 193 -7.53 18.12 5.13
C LEU A 193 -6.33 17.75 6.01
N ASN A 194 -6.36 16.58 6.65
CA ASN A 194 -5.44 16.25 7.75
C ASN A 194 -4.66 14.94 7.56
N ALA A 195 -5.06 14.08 6.63
CA ALA A 195 -4.38 12.82 6.40
C ALA A 195 -3.13 13.03 5.52
N HIS A 196 -1.98 13.12 6.15
CA HIS A 196 -0.69 13.27 5.50
C HIS A 196 0.24 12.14 5.91
N TYR A 197 0.60 11.28 4.98
CA TYR A 197 1.53 10.17 5.21
C TYR A 197 2.97 10.68 5.16
N THR A 198 3.78 10.20 6.10
CA THR A 198 5.19 10.56 6.20
C THR A 198 5.99 9.82 5.14
N SER A 199 6.85 10.54 4.40
CA SER A 199 7.66 9.91 3.36
C SER A 199 8.72 8.96 3.93
N PRO A 200 9.10 7.91 3.19
CA PRO A 200 10.13 6.96 3.59
C PRO A 200 11.44 7.62 4.01
N THR A 201 11.87 8.66 3.29
CA THR A 201 13.10 9.40 3.61
C THR A 201 13.07 10.02 5.01
N VAL A 202 11.93 10.60 5.40
CA VAL A 202 11.77 11.22 6.73
C VAL A 202 11.72 10.15 7.82
N ILE A 203 10.98 9.06 7.60
CA ILE A 203 10.89 7.94 8.56
C ILE A 203 12.29 7.37 8.82
N ARG A 204 13.05 7.12 7.76
CA ARG A 204 14.42 6.60 7.87
C ARG A 204 15.33 7.53 8.66
N ALA A 205 15.21 8.85 8.43
CA ALA A 205 16.00 9.84 9.19
C ALA A 205 15.63 9.85 10.68
N ILE A 206 14.36 9.66 11.01
CA ILE A 206 13.87 9.58 12.39
C ILE A 206 14.44 8.33 13.06
N TYR A 207 14.36 7.15 12.43
CA TYR A 207 14.93 5.92 12.98
C TYR A 207 16.44 6.00 13.17
N ASN A 208 17.18 6.58 12.22
CA ASN A 208 18.60 6.82 12.39
C ASN A 208 18.92 7.68 13.63
N ALA A 209 18.09 8.69 13.92
CA ALA A 209 18.25 9.50 15.13
C ALA A 209 17.93 8.70 16.39
N VAL A 210 16.90 7.86 16.38
CA VAL A 210 16.51 6.98 17.49
C VAL A 210 17.64 5.97 17.81
N GLU A 211 18.25 5.38 16.79
CA GLU A 211 19.42 4.49 16.97
C GLU A 211 20.62 5.22 17.58
N GLN A 212 20.91 6.44 17.13
CA GLN A 212 21.99 7.26 17.71
C GLN A 212 21.72 7.66 19.17
N LEU A 213 20.46 7.72 19.59
CA LEU A 213 20.07 7.93 20.98
C LEU A 213 20.17 6.64 21.82
N GLY A 214 20.51 5.51 21.19
CA GLY A 214 20.79 4.24 21.88
C GLY A 214 19.59 3.32 22.07
N PHE A 215 18.44 3.61 21.43
CA PHE A 215 17.30 2.69 21.44
C PHE A 215 17.54 1.53 20.46
N HIS A 216 17.29 0.31 20.90
CA HIS A 216 17.42 -0.90 20.08
C HIS A 216 16.15 -1.73 20.07
N THR A 217 15.63 -2.12 21.25
CA THR A 217 14.43 -2.95 21.33
C THR A 217 13.58 -2.55 22.52
N GLY A 218 12.27 -2.73 22.42
CA GLY A 218 11.32 -2.43 23.49
C GLY A 218 9.88 -2.43 22.96
N ASN A 219 8.99 -1.84 23.73
CA ASN A 219 7.60 -1.61 23.33
C ASN A 219 7.53 -0.29 22.57
N ILE A 220 7.23 -0.37 21.27
CA ILE A 220 7.13 0.80 20.37
C ILE A 220 5.66 1.13 20.14
N LEU A 221 5.28 2.38 20.42
CA LEU A 221 3.94 2.91 20.15
C LEU A 221 3.94 3.84 18.94
N GLU A 222 3.02 3.63 18.00
CA GLU A 222 2.61 4.61 16.98
C GLU A 222 1.18 5.07 17.29
N PRO A 223 0.98 6.25 17.90
CA PRO A 223 -0.31 6.64 18.49
C PRO A 223 -1.33 7.20 17.50
N SER A 224 -0.94 7.41 16.25
CA SER A 224 -1.79 7.83 15.11
C SER A 224 -1.15 7.29 13.85
N MET A 225 -1.31 5.98 13.65
CA MET A 225 -0.42 5.22 12.76
C MET A 225 -0.78 5.28 11.27
N GLY A 226 -2.01 5.70 10.92
CA GLY A 226 -2.49 5.51 9.56
C GLY A 226 -2.45 4.03 9.18
N VAL A 227 -1.79 3.71 8.06
CA VAL A 227 -1.54 2.31 7.67
C VAL A 227 -0.22 1.75 8.24
N GLY A 228 0.50 2.50 9.10
CA GLY A 228 1.67 1.99 9.82
C GLY A 228 2.99 2.08 9.04
N ASN A 229 3.22 3.16 8.30
CA ASN A 229 4.46 3.32 7.54
C ASN A 229 5.71 3.29 8.43
N PHE A 230 5.63 3.72 9.69
CA PHE A 230 6.75 3.58 10.62
C PHE A 230 7.02 2.12 10.93
N PHE A 231 5.99 1.29 11.13
CA PHE A 231 6.19 -0.15 11.35
C PHE A 231 6.79 -0.83 10.13
N GLY A 232 6.32 -0.48 8.93
CA GLY A 232 6.84 -1.03 7.68
C GLY A 232 8.29 -0.67 7.39
N MET A 233 8.81 0.37 8.03
CA MET A 233 10.19 0.83 7.89
C MET A 233 11.03 0.61 9.16
N LEU A 234 10.56 -0.26 10.07
CA LEU A 234 11.31 -0.61 11.28
C LEU A 234 12.68 -1.18 10.90
N PRO A 235 13.80 -0.62 11.42
CA PRO A 235 15.13 -1.15 11.11
C PRO A 235 15.36 -2.53 11.72
N ASP A 236 16.21 -3.33 11.09
CA ASP A 236 16.58 -4.67 11.57
C ASP A 236 17.13 -4.66 13.01
N SER A 237 17.83 -3.58 13.40
CA SER A 237 18.31 -3.36 14.77
C SER A 237 17.21 -3.32 15.82
N MET A 238 15.96 -3.05 15.40
CA MET A 238 14.77 -2.95 16.25
C MET A 238 13.76 -4.08 16.00
N ALA A 239 14.07 -5.07 15.16
CA ALA A 239 13.15 -6.15 14.78
C ALA A 239 12.65 -7.01 15.96
N GLY A 240 13.36 -7.00 17.09
CA GLY A 240 12.94 -7.67 18.34
C GLY A 240 11.93 -6.88 19.19
N SER A 241 11.43 -5.74 18.72
CA SER A 241 10.48 -4.89 19.46
C SER A 241 9.04 -5.41 19.34
N ASN A 242 8.24 -5.12 20.38
CA ASN A 242 6.79 -5.29 20.33
C ASN A 242 6.15 -4.02 19.75
N LEU A 243 5.29 -4.16 18.78
CA LEU A 243 4.66 -3.04 18.05
C LEU A 243 3.22 -2.83 18.51
N TYR A 244 2.90 -1.60 18.87
CA TYR A 244 1.58 -1.17 19.31
C TYR A 244 1.13 0.04 18.48
N GLY A 245 0.02 -0.12 17.77
CA GLY A 245 -0.53 0.94 16.92
C GLY A 245 -1.92 1.36 17.37
N VAL A 246 -2.21 2.65 17.27
CA VAL A 246 -3.57 3.19 17.45
C VAL A 246 -3.94 4.02 16.25
N GLU A 247 -5.13 3.78 15.67
CA GLU A 247 -5.63 4.53 14.53
C GLU A 247 -7.13 4.79 14.67
N LEU A 248 -7.53 6.03 14.49
CA LEU A 248 -8.92 6.46 14.59
C LEU A 248 -9.70 6.10 13.31
N ASP A 249 -9.09 6.30 12.14
CA ASP A 249 -9.71 5.98 10.85
C ASP A 249 -9.86 4.46 10.70
N SER A 250 -11.10 4.04 10.51
CA SER A 250 -11.43 2.61 10.50
C SER A 250 -10.80 1.87 9.30
N ILE A 251 -10.73 2.50 8.13
CA ILE A 251 -10.15 1.88 6.93
C ILE A 251 -8.65 1.73 7.11
N SER A 252 -7.96 2.81 7.47
CA SER A 252 -6.51 2.80 7.70
C SER A 252 -6.11 1.77 8.76
N GLY A 253 -6.81 1.73 9.89
CA GLY A 253 -6.52 0.78 10.98
C GLY A 253 -6.78 -0.68 10.60
N ARG A 254 -7.79 -0.98 9.79
CA ARG A 254 -8.08 -2.33 9.28
C ARG A 254 -7.05 -2.76 8.26
N ILE A 255 -6.61 -1.86 7.37
CA ILE A 255 -5.48 -2.10 6.45
C ILE A 255 -4.21 -2.39 7.26
N ALA A 256 -3.91 -1.58 8.28
CA ALA A 256 -2.75 -1.80 9.14
C ALA A 256 -2.74 -3.19 9.81
N LYS A 257 -3.90 -3.71 10.23
CA LYS A 257 -4.01 -5.08 10.77
C LYS A 257 -3.66 -6.16 9.76
N GLN A 258 -3.93 -5.94 8.48
CA GLN A 258 -3.53 -6.86 7.41
C GLN A 258 -2.04 -6.74 7.07
N LEU A 259 -1.48 -5.53 7.17
CA LEU A 259 -0.06 -5.29 6.91
C LEU A 259 0.84 -5.78 8.06
N TYR A 260 0.37 -5.67 9.31
CA TYR A 260 1.18 -5.97 10.49
C TYR A 260 0.47 -6.96 11.43
N PRO A 261 0.27 -8.21 11.01
CA PRO A 261 -0.45 -9.22 11.79
C PRO A 261 0.21 -9.55 13.13
N ASN A 262 1.50 -9.26 13.30
CA ASN A 262 2.24 -9.49 14.54
C ASN A 262 2.28 -8.25 15.46
N ALA A 263 1.59 -7.14 15.09
CA ALA A 263 1.47 -5.95 15.92
C ALA A 263 0.12 -5.94 16.65
N GLU A 264 0.08 -5.31 17.82
CA GLU A 264 -1.17 -5.03 18.51
C GLU A 264 -1.75 -3.71 18.04
N ILE A 265 -2.79 -3.75 17.19
CA ILE A 265 -3.38 -2.56 16.58
C ILE A 265 -4.80 -2.34 17.12
N THR A 266 -5.02 -1.18 17.72
CA THR A 266 -6.31 -0.70 18.21
C THR A 266 -6.92 0.30 17.22
N VAL A 267 -8.10 -0.02 16.68
CA VAL A 267 -8.84 0.89 15.80
C VAL A 267 -9.83 1.66 16.64
N ALA A 268 -9.39 2.78 17.18
CA ALA A 268 -10.18 3.65 18.08
C ALA A 268 -9.43 4.99 18.29
N GLY A 269 -10.07 5.94 18.95
CA GLY A 269 -9.40 7.16 19.41
C GLY A 269 -8.32 6.87 20.46
N PHE A 270 -7.21 7.59 20.42
CA PHE A 270 -6.10 7.40 21.35
C PHE A 270 -6.50 7.60 22.81
N GLU A 271 -7.50 8.43 23.09
CA GLU A 271 -8.06 8.66 24.42
C GLU A 271 -8.71 7.42 25.05
N THR A 272 -8.95 6.36 24.27
CA THR A 272 -9.50 5.09 24.75
C THR A 272 -8.42 4.13 25.25
N THR A 273 -7.15 4.45 25.04
CA THR A 273 -6.00 3.63 25.48
C THR A 273 -5.62 3.99 26.91
N ASP A 274 -5.28 2.99 27.73
CA ASP A 274 -4.88 3.17 29.14
C ASP A 274 -3.64 2.31 29.46
N ARG A 275 -2.52 2.62 28.81
CA ARG A 275 -1.23 1.98 29.07
C ARG A 275 -0.23 3.04 29.52
N ARG A 276 0.03 3.07 30.83
CA ARG A 276 0.96 4.03 31.44
C ARG A 276 2.29 3.34 31.74
N ASP A 277 3.40 4.08 31.57
CA ASP A 277 4.76 3.58 31.81
C ASP A 277 5.06 2.23 31.11
N PHE A 278 4.46 2.02 29.93
CA PHE A 278 4.51 0.76 29.20
C PHE A 278 5.38 0.80 27.96
N PHE A 279 5.45 1.97 27.31
CA PHE A 279 6.16 2.13 26.05
C PHE A 279 7.55 2.68 26.27
N ASP A 280 8.55 2.06 25.62
CA ASP A 280 9.94 2.50 25.64
C ASP A 280 10.21 3.55 24.57
N LEU A 281 9.43 3.54 23.49
CA LEU A 281 9.47 4.50 22.38
C LEU A 281 8.05 4.83 21.90
N ALA A 282 7.75 6.12 21.78
CA ALA A 282 6.59 6.58 21.01
C ALA A 282 7.10 7.32 19.77
N ILE A 283 6.66 6.89 18.60
CA ILE A 283 7.14 7.38 17.30
C ILE A 283 5.95 7.54 16.35
N GLY A 284 5.95 8.52 15.48
CA GLY A 284 4.89 8.72 14.50
C GLY A 284 4.74 10.17 14.07
N ASN A 285 3.78 10.40 13.19
CA ASN A 285 3.36 11.73 12.74
C ASN A 285 1.95 12.01 13.25
N VAL A 286 1.86 12.65 14.42
CA VAL A 286 0.57 12.94 15.06
C VAL A 286 -0.20 14.05 14.33
N PRO A 287 -1.54 14.06 14.38
CA PRO A 287 -2.34 15.07 13.72
C PRO A 287 -2.09 16.47 14.29
N PHE A 288 -2.21 17.48 13.44
CA PHE A 288 -2.08 18.90 13.78
C PHE A 288 -3.43 19.61 13.65
N GLY A 289 -3.68 20.59 14.49
CA GLY A 289 -4.90 21.40 14.40
C GLY A 289 -5.18 22.24 15.63
N ASN A 290 -6.16 23.17 15.48
CA ASN A 290 -6.62 24.04 16.55
C ASN A 290 -7.85 23.44 17.26
N TYR A 291 -7.88 22.14 17.44
CA TYR A 291 -8.93 21.43 18.17
C TYR A 291 -8.32 20.57 19.28
N LYS A 292 -9.18 20.12 20.17
CA LYS A 292 -8.78 19.39 21.38
C LYS A 292 -9.40 18.01 21.38
N VAL A 293 -8.69 17.05 21.95
CA VAL A 293 -9.23 15.73 22.27
C VAL A 293 -9.98 15.82 23.61
N ASN A 294 -11.14 15.18 23.70
CA ASN A 294 -11.87 15.09 24.95
C ASN A 294 -11.42 13.86 25.74
N ASP A 295 -10.37 14.04 26.54
CA ASP A 295 -9.84 13.02 27.42
C ASP A 295 -9.82 13.54 28.86
N ARG A 296 -10.58 12.90 29.73
CA ARG A 296 -10.84 13.36 31.09
C ARG A 296 -9.57 13.67 31.92
N PRO A 297 -8.52 12.84 31.92
CA PRO A 297 -7.26 13.14 32.61
C PRO A 297 -6.58 14.42 32.12
N TYR A 298 -6.67 14.73 30.82
CA TYR A 298 -5.94 15.80 30.16
C TYR A 298 -6.77 17.06 29.88
N ASN A 299 -8.11 17.00 30.02
CA ASN A 299 -9.02 18.14 29.72
C ASN A 299 -8.64 19.45 30.44
N LYS A 300 -8.15 19.35 31.67
CA LYS A 300 -7.74 20.51 32.49
C LYS A 300 -6.48 21.21 31.93
N LEU A 301 -5.65 20.51 31.16
CA LEU A 301 -4.43 21.06 30.57
C LEU A 301 -4.71 21.86 29.30
N GLY A 302 -5.89 21.69 28.70
CA GLY A 302 -6.33 22.46 27.55
C GLY A 302 -5.49 22.27 26.30
N PHE A 303 -4.81 21.13 26.16
CA PHE A 303 -3.93 20.81 25.07
C PHE A 303 -4.63 20.89 23.70
N LEU A 304 -3.94 21.44 22.72
CA LEU A 304 -4.26 21.21 21.33
C LEU A 304 -3.89 19.76 20.95
N ILE A 305 -4.48 19.22 19.89
CA ILE A 305 -4.36 17.82 19.54
C ILE A 305 -2.92 17.31 19.51
N HIS A 306 -2.00 18.02 18.87
CA HIS A 306 -0.58 17.61 18.83
C HIS A 306 0.07 17.59 20.22
N ASN A 307 -0.23 18.60 21.08
CA ASN A 307 0.29 18.63 22.46
C ASN A 307 -0.35 17.52 23.33
N TYR A 308 -1.59 17.15 23.04
CA TYR A 308 -2.27 16.06 23.71
C TYR A 308 -1.51 14.73 23.48
N PHE A 309 -1.17 14.40 22.25
CA PHE A 309 -0.41 13.18 21.95
C PHE A 309 0.93 13.15 22.67
N PHE A 310 1.69 14.26 22.69
CA PHE A 310 2.95 14.35 23.45
C PHE A 310 2.74 14.23 24.97
N GLY A 311 1.65 14.75 25.50
CA GLY A 311 1.33 14.65 26.92
C GLY A 311 0.88 13.25 27.32
N ALA A 312 0.02 12.64 26.51
CA ALA A 312 -0.60 11.35 26.80
C ALA A 312 0.37 10.15 26.61
N THR A 313 1.35 10.25 25.71
CA THR A 313 2.37 9.20 25.53
C THR A 313 3.44 9.18 26.63
N ARG A 314 3.53 10.21 27.48
CA ARG A 314 4.52 10.32 28.56
C ARG A 314 4.01 9.90 29.95
N SER A 315 2.74 9.55 30.08
CA SER A 315 2.09 9.24 31.37
C SER A 315 1.86 7.76 31.59
#